data_6b1c3e76554a85efe4aef5d95dd5723c
#
_entry.id   6b1c3e76554a85efe4aef5d95dd5723c
#
_cell.length_a   1.000
_cell.length_b   1.000
_cell.length_c   1.000
_cell.angle_alpha   90.00
_cell.angle_beta   90.00
_cell.angle_gamma   90.00
#
_symmetry.space_group_name_H-M   'P 1'
#
loop_
_entity.id
_entity.type
_entity.pdbx_description
1 polymer ?
#
loop_
_entity_poly.entity_id
_entity_poly.type
_entity_poly.pdbx_seq_one_letter_code
_entity_poly.pdbx_strand_id
1 'polypeptide(L)'
;MTAVEGKIMKCQYCSCLDSKVIDSRPTDDGNSIRRRRECTNCGRRFTTYEKVELSPLFVVKRDGRRESFDSQKIKAGILHACDKLPVSMQQIDDIVTRVEQKAYATMDGEIASEKIGDMVMSELKALNDVAYVRFAAVYRKFTDVGTFMNELKKLVDEKM
;
A
#
# COMPACT_ATOMS: atom_id res chain seq x y z
N MET A 1 3.30 28.88 -23.23
CA MET A 1 3.81 27.96 -22.20
C MET A 1 4.35 28.82 -21.08
N THR A 2 3.53 29.06 -20.05
CA THR A 2 3.92 29.87 -18.89
C THR A 2 4.81 29.00 -18.00
N ALA A 3 6.07 29.41 -17.83
CA ALA A 3 6.97 28.81 -16.85
C ALA A 3 6.32 28.96 -15.47
N VAL A 4 6.00 27.85 -14.83
CA VAL A 4 5.62 27.85 -13.41
C VAL A 4 6.88 28.29 -12.66
N GLU A 5 6.87 29.53 -12.14
CA GLU A 5 7.89 29.98 -11.19
C GLU A 5 7.86 29.03 -9.99
N GLY A 6 8.79 28.08 -9.97
CA GLY A 6 8.90 27.08 -8.91
C GLY A 6 9.11 27.80 -7.57
N LYS A 7 8.14 27.74 -6.67
CA LYS A 7 8.31 28.20 -5.29
C LYS A 7 9.49 27.46 -4.68
N ILE A 8 10.60 28.17 -4.53
CA ILE A 8 11.85 27.64 -3.98
C ILE A 8 11.67 27.43 -2.48
N MET A 9 12.15 26.32 -1.95
CA MET A 9 12.01 25.98 -0.54
C MET A 9 12.84 26.93 0.31
N LYS A 10 12.20 27.54 1.32
CA LYS A 10 12.85 28.49 2.25
C LYS A 10 13.93 27.80 3.08
N CYS A 11 15.06 28.48 3.26
CA CYS A 11 16.05 28.05 4.23
C CYS A 11 15.46 28.10 5.64
N GLN A 12 15.54 26.99 6.37
CA GLN A 12 15.01 26.89 7.75
C GLN A 12 15.76 27.74 8.78
N TYR A 13 16.92 28.30 8.43
CA TYR A 13 17.75 29.09 9.34
C TYR A 13 17.63 30.61 9.15
N CYS A 14 17.44 31.07 7.90
CA CYS A 14 17.39 32.50 7.61
C CYS A 14 16.23 32.90 6.69
N SER A 15 15.35 31.96 6.37
CA SER A 15 14.16 32.16 5.50
C SER A 15 14.47 32.64 4.09
N CYS A 16 15.73 32.66 3.67
CA CYS A 16 16.12 32.97 2.29
C CYS A 16 15.48 31.95 1.34
N LEU A 17 14.95 32.43 0.21
CA LEU A 17 14.28 31.61 -0.79
C LEU A 17 15.25 30.91 -1.75
N ASP A 18 16.53 31.28 -1.74
CA ASP A 18 17.48 30.77 -2.69
C ASP A 18 18.46 29.77 -2.04
N SER A 19 18.65 28.64 -2.71
CA SER A 19 19.55 27.56 -2.29
C SER A 19 20.02 26.76 -3.48
N LYS A 20 21.28 26.31 -3.45
CA LYS A 20 21.85 25.39 -4.45
C LYS A 20 21.83 23.95 -3.96
N VAL A 21 21.56 23.02 -4.85
CA VAL A 21 21.69 21.58 -4.59
C VAL A 21 23.15 21.20 -4.73
N ILE A 22 23.75 20.65 -3.67
CA ILE A 22 25.16 20.23 -3.65
C ILE A 22 25.33 18.72 -3.78
N ASP A 23 24.29 17.93 -3.44
CA ASP A 23 24.27 16.48 -3.61
C ASP A 23 22.83 15.99 -3.81
N SER A 24 22.64 14.96 -4.63
CA SER A 24 21.34 14.35 -4.91
C SER A 24 21.51 12.86 -5.05
N ARG A 25 20.78 12.08 -4.23
CA ARG A 25 20.83 10.62 -4.25
C ARG A 25 19.45 10.03 -4.10
N PRO A 26 19.12 8.91 -4.78
CA PRO A 26 17.93 8.16 -4.47
C PRO A 26 17.99 7.63 -3.03
N THR A 27 16.84 7.42 -2.40
CA THR A 27 16.75 6.68 -1.14
C THR A 27 16.82 5.18 -1.42
N ASP A 28 17.19 4.38 -0.41
CA ASP A 28 17.36 2.92 -0.56
C ASP A 28 16.09 2.20 -1.00
N ASP A 29 14.92 2.78 -0.68
CA ASP A 29 13.60 2.29 -1.11
C ASP A 29 13.22 2.69 -2.56
N GLY A 30 14.05 3.52 -3.22
CA GLY A 30 13.81 4.00 -4.58
C GLY A 30 12.62 4.97 -4.75
N ASN A 31 11.87 5.27 -3.68
CA ASN A 31 10.62 6.04 -3.75
C ASN A 31 10.81 7.54 -3.48
N SER A 32 12.04 7.97 -3.18
CA SER A 32 12.34 9.36 -2.86
C SER A 32 13.72 9.75 -3.37
N ILE A 33 13.91 11.05 -3.58
CA ILE A 33 15.22 11.65 -3.86
C ILE A 33 15.60 12.50 -2.67
N ARG A 34 16.73 12.15 -2.02
CA ARG A 34 17.35 12.95 -0.98
C ARG A 34 18.24 13.99 -1.62
N ARG A 35 17.99 15.28 -1.34
CA ARG A 35 18.83 16.38 -1.82
C ARG A 35 19.47 17.12 -0.67
N ARG A 36 20.79 17.29 -0.72
CA ARG A 36 21.51 18.16 0.18
C ARG A 36 21.63 19.53 -0.46
N ARG A 37 21.15 20.54 0.27
CA ARG A 37 21.11 21.94 -0.21
C ARG A 37 22.00 22.83 0.65
N GLU A 38 22.52 23.90 0.06
CA GLU A 38 23.25 24.94 0.74
C GLU A 38 22.58 26.28 0.44
N CYS A 39 22.25 27.00 1.50
CA CYS A 39 21.63 28.33 1.38
C CYS A 39 22.64 29.33 0.81
N THR A 40 22.26 30.09 -0.21
CA THR A 40 23.11 31.10 -0.85
C THR A 40 23.40 32.30 0.07
N ASN A 41 22.51 32.58 1.02
CA ASN A 41 22.65 33.71 1.94
C ASN A 41 23.46 33.38 3.19
N CYS A 42 23.09 32.32 3.96
CA CYS A 42 23.73 32.02 5.22
C CYS A 42 24.75 30.86 5.16
N GLY A 43 24.96 30.23 4.02
CA GLY A 43 25.88 29.14 3.79
C GLY A 43 25.54 27.82 4.52
N ARG A 44 24.49 27.80 5.33
CA ARG A 44 24.09 26.60 6.08
C ARG A 44 23.50 25.56 5.16
N ARG A 45 23.78 24.29 5.50
CA ARG A 45 23.32 23.12 4.75
C ARG A 45 22.11 22.51 5.41
N PHE A 46 21.16 22.08 4.57
CA PHE A 46 19.97 21.36 5.00
C PHE A 46 19.62 20.27 3.97
N THR A 47 18.85 19.29 4.41
CA THR A 47 18.44 18.16 3.57
C THR A 47 16.95 18.30 3.27
N THR A 48 16.58 18.01 2.02
CA THR A 48 15.20 17.91 1.58
C THR A 48 14.96 16.56 0.93
N TYR A 49 13.71 16.11 0.96
CA TYR A 49 13.28 14.92 0.28
C TYR A 49 12.20 15.28 -0.73
N GLU A 50 12.40 14.84 -1.94
CA GLU A 50 11.37 14.84 -2.98
C GLU A 50 10.70 13.47 -2.98
N LYS A 51 9.39 13.43 -2.76
CA LYS A 51 8.60 12.19 -2.75
C LYS A 51 7.46 12.31 -3.75
N VAL A 52 7.13 11.21 -4.39
CA VAL A 52 5.89 11.14 -5.16
C VAL A 52 4.74 11.15 -4.17
N GLU A 53 3.88 12.15 -4.27
CA GLU A 53 2.64 12.19 -3.50
C GLU A 53 1.61 11.30 -4.20
N LEU A 54 1.25 10.21 -3.54
CA LEU A 54 0.18 9.35 -4.01
C LEU A 54 -1.15 10.06 -3.75
N SER A 55 -2.00 10.10 -4.76
CA SER A 55 -3.37 10.58 -4.57
C SER A 55 -4.06 9.72 -3.50
N PRO A 56 -4.84 10.34 -2.59
CA PRO A 56 -5.53 9.59 -1.56
C PRO A 56 -6.49 8.57 -2.20
N LEU A 57 -6.38 7.32 -1.75
CA LEU A 57 -7.27 6.23 -2.17
C LEU A 57 -8.29 5.98 -1.06
N PHE A 58 -9.57 5.95 -1.40
CA PHE A 58 -10.66 5.67 -0.48
C PHE A 58 -11.23 4.27 -0.71
N VAL A 59 -11.52 3.59 0.38
CA VAL A 59 -12.20 2.29 0.37
C VAL A 59 -13.69 2.50 0.62
N VAL A 60 -14.51 2.08 -0.33
CA VAL A 60 -15.96 2.09 -0.20
C VAL A 60 -16.41 0.79 0.46
N LYS A 61 -17.01 0.90 1.64
CA LYS A 61 -17.55 -0.24 2.39
C LYS A 61 -18.89 -0.68 1.82
N ARG A 62 -19.35 -1.88 2.18
CA ARG A 62 -20.67 -2.43 1.76
C ARG A 62 -21.86 -1.56 2.16
N ASP A 63 -21.74 -0.81 3.24
CA ASP A 63 -22.75 0.15 3.72
C ASP A 63 -22.64 1.54 3.07
N GLY A 64 -21.75 1.71 2.09
CA GLY A 64 -21.51 2.96 1.38
C GLY A 64 -20.58 3.95 2.09
N ARG A 65 -20.12 3.65 3.30
CA ARG A 65 -19.13 4.50 3.98
C ARG A 65 -17.80 4.49 3.26
N ARG A 66 -17.11 5.63 3.29
CA ARG A 66 -15.77 5.82 2.74
C ARG A 66 -14.75 5.93 3.85
N GLU A 67 -13.69 5.17 3.75
CA GLU A 67 -12.54 5.22 4.67
C GLU A 67 -11.27 5.37 3.83
N SER A 68 -10.26 6.07 4.36
CA SER A 68 -8.94 6.07 3.71
C SER A 68 -8.39 4.67 3.62
N PHE A 69 -7.74 4.35 2.50
CA PHE A 69 -7.04 3.07 2.34
C PHE A 69 -5.94 2.95 3.42
N ASP A 70 -5.87 1.80 4.04
CA ASP A 70 -4.92 1.49 5.10
C ASP A 70 -4.39 0.07 4.92
N SER A 71 -3.15 -0.05 4.44
CA SER A 71 -2.49 -1.34 4.21
C SER A 71 -2.26 -2.14 5.50
N GLN A 72 -2.21 -1.47 6.67
CA GLN A 72 -2.07 -2.15 7.96
C GLN A 72 -3.30 -2.99 8.31
N LYS A 73 -4.49 -2.55 7.90
CA LYS A 73 -5.72 -3.36 8.06
C LYS A 73 -5.66 -4.65 7.24
N ILE A 74 -5.11 -4.56 6.03
CA ILE A 74 -4.90 -5.73 5.17
C ILE A 74 -3.89 -6.68 5.82
N LYS A 75 -2.74 -6.14 6.26
CA LYS A 75 -1.69 -6.90 6.94
C LYS A 75 -2.23 -7.63 8.17
N ALA A 76 -3.00 -6.96 9.02
CA ALA A 76 -3.61 -7.57 10.19
C ALA A 76 -4.53 -8.74 9.83
N GLY A 77 -5.37 -8.59 8.79
CA GLY A 77 -6.25 -9.67 8.31
C GLY A 77 -5.48 -10.89 7.80
N ILE A 78 -4.39 -10.65 7.04
CA ILE A 78 -3.51 -11.73 6.55
C ILE A 78 -2.78 -12.43 7.70
N LEU A 79 -2.26 -11.68 8.67
CA LEU A 79 -1.61 -12.23 9.86
C LEU A 79 -2.53 -13.17 10.63
N HIS A 80 -3.79 -12.77 10.86
CA HIS A 80 -4.78 -13.64 11.51
C HIS A 80 -5.05 -14.93 10.72
N ALA A 81 -5.12 -14.83 9.40
CA ALA A 81 -5.33 -16.01 8.55
C ALA A 81 -4.11 -16.96 8.56
N CYS A 82 -2.91 -16.40 8.65
CA CYS A 82 -1.64 -17.14 8.64
C CYS A 82 -1.17 -17.58 10.02
N ASP A 83 -1.90 -17.31 11.11
CA ASP A 83 -1.49 -17.68 12.47
C ASP A 83 -1.17 -19.17 12.57
N LYS A 84 0.01 -19.49 13.15
CA LYS A 84 0.55 -20.85 13.30
C LYS A 84 0.74 -21.63 11.99
N LEU A 85 0.78 -20.96 10.85
CA LEU A 85 1.15 -21.57 9.57
C LEU A 85 2.63 -21.27 9.23
N PRO A 86 3.28 -22.11 8.43
CA PRO A 86 4.67 -21.91 8.02
C PRO A 86 4.78 -20.82 6.95
N VAL A 87 4.32 -19.62 7.27
CA VAL A 87 4.35 -18.44 6.41
C VAL A 87 5.23 -17.39 7.06
N SER A 88 6.22 -16.90 6.33
CA SER A 88 7.16 -15.89 6.82
C SER A 88 6.54 -14.49 6.80
N MET A 89 7.05 -13.60 7.66
CA MET A 89 6.66 -12.18 7.65
C MET A 89 6.95 -11.52 6.31
N GLN A 90 8.06 -11.89 5.64
CA GLN A 90 8.41 -11.37 4.33
C GLN A 90 7.34 -11.72 3.28
N GLN A 91 6.85 -12.95 3.25
CA GLN A 91 5.77 -13.36 2.33
C GLN A 91 4.48 -12.57 2.57
N ILE A 92 4.17 -12.26 3.83
CA ILE A 92 3.01 -11.43 4.19
C ILE A 92 3.21 -10.00 3.69
N ASP A 93 4.38 -9.41 3.92
CA ASP A 93 4.69 -8.04 3.48
C ASP A 93 4.70 -7.93 1.94
N ASP A 94 5.19 -8.95 1.25
CA ASP A 94 5.16 -9.01 -0.22
C ASP A 94 3.72 -9.04 -0.76
N ILE A 95 2.82 -9.79 -0.11
CA ILE A 95 1.39 -9.81 -0.47
C ILE A 95 0.76 -8.43 -0.25
N VAL A 96 0.99 -7.83 0.92
CA VAL A 96 0.46 -6.49 1.23
C VAL A 96 0.90 -5.48 0.18
N THR A 97 2.18 -5.50 -0.17
CA THR A 97 2.75 -4.61 -1.20
C THR A 97 2.09 -4.81 -2.57
N ARG A 98 1.90 -6.07 -3.00
CA ARG A 98 1.23 -6.36 -4.28
C ARG A 98 -0.24 -5.93 -4.29
N VAL A 99 -0.96 -6.14 -3.19
CA VAL A 99 -2.36 -5.71 -3.06
C VAL A 99 -2.45 -4.18 -3.07
N GLU A 100 -1.56 -3.50 -2.35
CA GLU A 100 -1.47 -2.04 -2.31
C GLU A 100 -1.20 -1.47 -3.71
N GLN A 101 -0.22 -2.00 -4.43
CA GLN A 101 0.09 -1.58 -5.80
C GLN A 101 -1.11 -1.77 -6.74
N LYS A 102 -1.80 -2.92 -6.67
CA LYS A 102 -3.01 -3.18 -7.46
C LYS A 102 -4.15 -2.23 -7.10
N ALA A 103 -4.30 -1.90 -5.81
CA ALA A 103 -5.33 -0.97 -5.35
C ALA A 103 -5.07 0.46 -5.86
N TYR A 104 -3.84 0.96 -5.79
CA TYR A 104 -3.48 2.28 -6.34
C TYR A 104 -3.47 2.34 -7.87
N ALA A 105 -3.35 1.21 -8.56
CA ALA A 105 -3.47 1.17 -10.02
C ALA A 105 -4.90 1.40 -10.52
N THR A 106 -5.91 1.38 -9.63
CA THR A 106 -7.28 1.79 -9.98
C THR A 106 -7.31 3.32 -10.05
N MET A 107 -7.54 3.87 -11.27
CA MET A 107 -7.43 5.32 -11.53
C MET A 107 -8.54 6.17 -10.89
N ASP A 108 -9.56 5.55 -10.29
CA ASP A 108 -10.78 6.25 -9.85
C ASP A 108 -10.66 6.91 -8.46
N GLY A 109 -9.52 6.78 -7.76
CA GLY A 109 -9.34 7.29 -6.39
C GLY A 109 -10.21 6.59 -5.33
N GLU A 110 -11.07 5.67 -5.74
CA GLU A 110 -11.93 4.85 -4.87
C GLU A 110 -11.87 3.37 -5.28
N ILE A 111 -11.92 2.48 -4.30
CA ILE A 111 -11.95 1.03 -4.51
C ILE A 111 -12.95 0.38 -3.56
N ALA A 112 -13.77 -0.55 -4.07
CA ALA A 112 -14.67 -1.31 -3.21
C ALA A 112 -13.91 -2.25 -2.27
N SER A 113 -14.37 -2.36 -1.02
CA SER A 113 -13.76 -3.26 -0.02
C SER A 113 -13.77 -4.72 -0.48
N GLU A 114 -14.79 -5.12 -1.24
CA GLU A 114 -14.91 -6.46 -1.85
C GLU A 114 -13.76 -6.72 -2.83
N LYS A 115 -13.41 -5.74 -3.65
CA LYS A 115 -12.32 -5.89 -4.62
C LYS A 115 -10.97 -6.08 -3.93
N ILE A 116 -10.74 -5.36 -2.83
CA ILE A 116 -9.52 -5.55 -2.01
C ILE A 116 -9.49 -6.97 -1.43
N GLY A 117 -10.60 -7.43 -0.88
CA GLY A 117 -10.68 -8.77 -0.32
C GLY A 117 -10.45 -9.87 -1.36
N ASP A 118 -10.99 -9.72 -2.56
CA ASP A 118 -10.75 -10.66 -3.65
C ASP A 118 -9.28 -10.69 -4.09
N MET A 119 -8.61 -9.53 -4.10
CA MET A 119 -7.15 -9.45 -4.34
C MET A 119 -6.38 -10.22 -3.26
N VAL A 120 -6.71 -10.01 -1.97
CA VAL A 120 -6.07 -10.73 -0.86
C VAL A 120 -6.32 -12.23 -0.97
N MET A 121 -7.55 -12.65 -1.27
CA MET A 121 -7.90 -14.06 -1.43
C MET A 121 -7.12 -14.72 -2.57
N SER A 122 -6.95 -14.03 -3.70
CA SER A 122 -6.14 -14.52 -4.82
C SER A 122 -4.67 -14.76 -4.41
N GLU A 123 -4.07 -13.84 -3.65
CA GLU A 123 -2.70 -13.97 -3.16
C GLU A 123 -2.56 -15.09 -2.13
N LEU A 124 -3.51 -15.20 -1.19
CA LEU A 124 -3.52 -16.25 -0.18
C LEU A 124 -3.71 -17.64 -0.78
N LYS A 125 -4.53 -17.77 -1.82
CA LYS A 125 -4.74 -19.03 -2.55
C LYS A 125 -3.45 -19.55 -3.17
N ALA A 126 -2.60 -18.65 -3.67
CA ALA A 126 -1.28 -19.02 -4.20
C ALA A 126 -0.26 -19.34 -3.10
N LEU A 127 -0.43 -18.78 -1.89
CA LEU A 127 0.51 -18.93 -0.79
C LEU A 127 0.24 -20.19 0.05
N ASN A 128 -0.99 -20.34 0.55
CA ASN A 128 -1.36 -21.41 1.48
C ASN A 128 -2.88 -21.59 1.55
N ASP A 129 -3.37 -22.80 1.28
CA ASP A 129 -4.80 -23.12 1.24
C ASP A 129 -5.51 -22.92 2.58
N VAL A 130 -4.83 -23.23 3.68
CA VAL A 130 -5.43 -23.07 5.01
C VAL A 130 -5.59 -21.58 5.34
N ALA A 131 -4.61 -20.75 4.99
CA ALA A 131 -4.72 -19.30 5.13
C ALA A 131 -5.87 -18.75 4.27
N TYR A 132 -5.98 -19.21 3.02
CA TYR A 132 -7.11 -18.85 2.15
C TYR A 132 -8.45 -19.18 2.78
N VAL A 133 -8.64 -20.41 3.25
CA VAL A 133 -9.90 -20.87 3.86
C VAL A 133 -10.25 -20.06 5.10
N ARG A 134 -9.27 -19.79 5.97
CA ARG A 134 -9.48 -18.96 7.19
C ARG A 134 -9.88 -17.55 6.85
N PHE A 135 -9.21 -16.93 5.87
CA PHE A 135 -9.54 -15.59 5.43
C PHE A 135 -10.93 -15.55 4.79
N ALA A 136 -11.23 -16.51 3.92
CA ALA A 136 -12.53 -16.64 3.27
C ALA A 136 -13.67 -16.79 4.28
N ALA A 137 -13.48 -17.59 5.34
CA ALA A 137 -14.47 -17.81 6.38
C ALA A 137 -14.94 -16.52 7.07
N VAL A 138 -14.01 -15.58 7.27
CA VAL A 138 -14.33 -14.27 7.88
C VAL A 138 -14.81 -13.27 6.83
N TYR A 139 -14.15 -13.22 5.68
CA TYR A 139 -14.38 -12.22 4.66
C TYR A 139 -15.68 -12.41 3.89
N ARG A 140 -15.99 -13.63 3.45
CA ARG A 140 -17.19 -13.94 2.65
C ARG A 140 -18.46 -14.06 3.47
N LYS A 141 -18.39 -14.08 4.81
CA LYS A 141 -19.57 -14.21 5.71
C LYS A 141 -20.52 -15.31 5.23
N PHE A 142 -20.03 -16.54 5.16
CA PHE A 142 -20.89 -17.67 4.77
C PHE A 142 -22.13 -17.77 5.66
N THR A 143 -23.28 -17.92 5.06
CA THR A 143 -24.59 -17.99 5.76
C THR A 143 -24.88 -19.38 6.28
N ASP A 144 -24.26 -20.42 5.69
CA ASP A 144 -24.47 -21.81 6.02
C ASP A 144 -23.25 -22.66 5.67
N VAL A 145 -23.20 -23.88 6.23
CA VAL A 145 -22.14 -24.84 6.03
C VAL A 145 -22.04 -25.31 4.58
N GLY A 146 -23.17 -25.38 3.87
CA GLY A 146 -23.22 -25.86 2.48
C GLY A 146 -22.48 -24.91 1.53
N THR A 147 -22.70 -23.60 1.67
CA THR A 147 -21.98 -22.57 0.87
C THR A 147 -20.48 -22.60 1.16
N PHE A 148 -20.08 -22.81 2.42
CA PHE A 148 -18.67 -22.96 2.79
C PHE A 148 -18.05 -24.24 2.18
N MET A 149 -18.75 -25.38 2.24
CA MET A 149 -18.28 -26.63 1.64
C MET A 149 -18.12 -26.53 0.11
N ASN A 150 -18.99 -25.78 -0.55
CA ASN A 150 -18.87 -25.54 -2.00
C ASN A 150 -17.60 -24.74 -2.33
N GLU A 151 -17.22 -23.78 -1.50
CA GLU A 151 -15.97 -23.03 -1.68
C GLU A 151 -14.73 -23.93 -1.50
N LEU A 152 -14.76 -24.83 -0.50
CA LEU A 152 -13.69 -25.81 -0.31
C LEU A 152 -13.56 -26.78 -1.48
N LYS A 153 -14.68 -27.28 -2.03
CA LYS A 153 -14.67 -28.15 -3.21
C LYS A 153 -14.02 -27.48 -4.41
N LYS A 154 -14.37 -26.21 -4.71
CA LYS A 154 -13.71 -25.45 -5.79
C LYS A 154 -12.19 -25.38 -5.62
N LEU A 155 -11.72 -25.19 -4.38
CA LEU A 155 -10.29 -25.14 -4.11
C LEU A 155 -9.58 -26.48 -4.39
N VAL A 156 -10.24 -27.59 -4.09
CA VAL A 156 -9.73 -28.95 -4.33
C VAL A 156 -9.75 -29.27 -5.83
N ASP A 157 -10.88 -28.98 -6.50
CA ASP A 157 -11.06 -29.29 -7.93
C ASP A 157 -10.09 -28.54 -8.84
N GLU A 158 -9.69 -27.30 -8.48
CA GLU A 158 -8.73 -26.51 -9.25
C GLU A 158 -7.28 -27.02 -9.12
N LYS A 159 -6.99 -27.94 -8.19
CA LYS A 159 -5.66 -28.47 -7.95
C LYS A 159 -5.47 -29.91 -8.43
N MET A 160 -6.54 -30.55 -8.87
CA MET A 160 -6.48 -31.87 -9.52
C MET A 160 -6.34 -31.71 -11.03
#